data_19e14737d80a08b9968f2032ec15e654
#
_entry.id   19e14737d80a08b9968f2032ec15e654
#
_cell.length_a   1.000
_cell.length_b   1.000
_cell.length_c   1.000
_cell.angle_alpha   90.00
_cell.angle_beta   90.00
_cell.angle_gamma   90.00
#
_symmetry.space_group_name_H-M   'P 1'
#
loop_
_entity.id
_entity.type
_entity.pdbx_description
1 polymer ?
#
loop_
_entity_poly.entity_id
_entity_poly.type
_entity_poly.pdbx_seq_one_letter_code
_entity_poly.pdbx_strand_id
1 'polypeptide(L)'
;DSDNVRFRYGLPEKVGGWQSPIKTSIVGLARQQHAFVSLDGKKYIVIGTDKFLLVYYDGELYDITPLGNALSSCTITTVSGSASVTITKNSHGLSAGDIVLMSSTTLPSGTGYSTSDFDNKLFQVTSVTDVNNFVITQSSNATGAAGPGGSITVTPYEVVGPQTQTSGYGWGTNTWGNSTWGTASTTSSVILEPGLWSLDNFGQVLIATIANGKT
;
A
#
# COMPACT_ATOMS: atom_id res chain seq x y z
N ASP A 1 -35.38 -4.00 28.88
CA ASP A 1 -34.33 -3.59 27.94
C ASP A 1 -34.88 -3.66 26.53
N SER A 2 -34.88 -2.55 25.83
CA SER A 2 -35.25 -2.49 24.41
C SER A 2 -34.00 -2.18 23.59
N ASP A 3 -33.54 -3.13 22.80
CA ASP A 3 -32.39 -2.99 21.93
C ASP A 3 -32.87 -2.79 20.48
N ASN A 4 -32.21 -1.88 19.72
CA ASN A 4 -32.54 -1.55 18.33
C ASN A 4 -33.97 -1.04 18.09
N VAL A 5 -34.53 -0.31 19.07
CA VAL A 5 -35.86 0.32 18.97
C VAL A 5 -35.73 1.82 19.14
N ARG A 6 -36.39 2.59 18.27
CA ARG A 6 -36.60 4.02 18.44
C ARG A 6 -38.10 4.31 18.68
N PHE A 7 -38.38 5.35 19.42
CA PHE A 7 -39.76 5.81 19.60
C PHE A 7 -40.04 6.99 18.65
N ARG A 8 -41.00 6.82 17.75
CA ARG A 8 -41.44 7.86 16.83
C ARG A 8 -42.94 8.09 17.02
N TYR A 9 -43.33 9.32 17.28
CA TYR A 9 -44.71 9.68 17.59
C TYR A 9 -45.33 8.86 18.76
N GLY A 10 -44.50 8.49 19.74
CA GLY A 10 -44.96 7.70 20.89
C GLY A 10 -45.08 6.19 20.63
N LEU A 11 -44.82 5.72 19.41
CA LEU A 11 -44.85 4.31 19.04
C LEU A 11 -43.45 3.74 18.92
N PRO A 12 -43.18 2.51 19.41
CA PRO A 12 -41.91 1.83 19.20
C PRO A 12 -41.79 1.40 17.75
N GLU A 13 -40.67 1.77 17.11
CA GLU A 13 -40.34 1.42 15.76
C GLU A 13 -38.98 0.73 15.75
N LYS A 14 -38.88 -0.40 15.07
CA LYS A 14 -37.60 -1.12 14.94
C LYS A 14 -36.62 -0.28 14.10
N VAL A 15 -35.44 -0.03 14.64
CA VAL A 15 -34.33 0.57 13.89
C VAL A 15 -33.78 -0.48 12.93
N GLY A 16 -33.73 -0.16 11.65
CA GLY A 16 -33.09 -1.02 10.65
C GLY A 16 -31.61 -1.24 10.97
N GLY A 17 -31.07 -2.38 10.56
CA GLY A 17 -29.65 -2.68 10.72
C GLY A 17 -28.76 -1.72 9.91
N TRP A 18 -27.47 -1.68 10.25
CA TRP A 18 -26.46 -0.96 9.50
C TRP A 18 -26.20 -1.68 8.17
N GLN A 19 -26.20 -0.93 7.10
CA GLN A 19 -25.78 -1.42 5.79
C GLN A 19 -24.56 -0.62 5.34
N SER A 20 -23.51 -1.32 4.89
CA SER A 20 -22.36 -0.66 4.29
C SER A 20 -22.76 -0.04 2.95
N PRO A 21 -22.55 1.26 2.75
CA PRO A 21 -22.73 1.89 1.44
C PRO A 21 -21.67 1.45 0.43
N ILE A 22 -20.52 0.97 0.90
CA ILE A 22 -19.38 0.52 0.08
C ILE A 22 -19.48 -0.99 -0.05
N LYS A 23 -19.63 -1.48 -1.28
CA LYS A 23 -19.75 -2.92 -1.59
C LYS A 23 -18.40 -3.61 -1.67
N THR A 24 -17.35 -2.87 -1.99
CA THR A 24 -15.97 -3.38 -2.10
C THR A 24 -15.22 -3.20 -0.79
N SER A 25 -14.39 -4.17 -0.45
CA SER A 25 -13.52 -4.05 0.72
C SER A 25 -12.43 -3.03 0.45
N ILE A 26 -12.21 -2.12 1.40
CA ILE A 26 -11.09 -1.17 1.36
C ILE A 26 -9.80 -1.93 1.67
N VAL A 27 -8.80 -1.78 0.83
CA VAL A 27 -7.47 -2.37 1.06
C VAL A 27 -6.67 -1.46 1.99
N GLY A 28 -6.12 -2.05 3.03
CA GLY A 28 -5.40 -1.32 4.07
C GLY A 28 -6.30 -0.90 5.24
N LEU A 29 -5.70 -0.26 6.22
CA LEU A 29 -6.37 0.25 7.40
C LEU A 29 -6.73 1.72 7.19
N ALA A 30 -8.03 2.04 7.19
CA ALA A 30 -8.49 3.43 7.10
C ALA A 30 -8.01 4.21 8.35
N ARG A 31 -7.28 5.30 8.15
CA ARG A 31 -6.67 6.11 9.20
C ARG A 31 -7.24 7.50 9.29
N GLN A 32 -7.71 8.03 8.17
CA GLN A 32 -8.30 9.36 8.10
C GLN A 32 -9.46 9.36 7.11
N GLN A 33 -10.47 10.17 7.41
CA GLN A 33 -11.62 10.38 6.54
C GLN A 33 -11.95 11.87 6.48
N HIS A 34 -12.27 12.35 5.29
CA HIS A 34 -12.75 13.71 5.06
C HIS A 34 -13.93 13.69 4.10
N ALA A 35 -15.02 14.35 4.47
CA ALA A 35 -16.20 14.45 3.62
C ALA A 35 -16.41 15.91 3.22
N PHE A 36 -16.62 16.15 1.93
CA PHE A 36 -16.91 17.50 1.43
C PHE A 36 -17.94 17.48 0.30
N VAL A 37 -18.50 18.64 0.04
CA VAL A 37 -19.45 18.86 -1.06
C VAL A 37 -18.81 19.86 -2.02
N SER A 38 -18.75 19.47 -3.29
CA SER A 38 -18.24 20.37 -4.33
C SER A 38 -19.25 21.48 -4.68
N LEU A 39 -18.81 22.49 -5.40
CA LEU A 39 -19.66 23.64 -5.79
C LEU A 39 -20.84 23.23 -6.68
N ASP A 40 -20.75 22.12 -7.39
CA ASP A 40 -21.81 21.53 -8.19
C ASP A 40 -22.74 20.59 -7.39
N GLY A 41 -22.61 20.57 -6.05
CA GLY A 41 -23.46 19.81 -5.14
C GLY A 41 -23.14 18.31 -5.01
N LYS A 42 -22.07 17.83 -5.65
CA LYS A 42 -21.64 16.44 -5.54
C LYS A 42 -20.96 16.20 -4.18
N LYS A 43 -21.27 15.05 -3.59
CA LYS A 43 -20.76 14.65 -2.27
C LYS A 43 -19.63 13.65 -2.44
N TYR A 44 -18.50 13.94 -1.82
CA TYR A 44 -17.31 13.09 -1.83
C TYR A 44 -16.93 12.70 -0.40
N ILE A 45 -16.47 11.47 -0.24
CA ILE A 45 -15.84 11.01 1.00
C ILE A 45 -14.44 10.52 0.63
N VAL A 46 -13.44 11.21 1.14
CA VAL A 46 -12.03 10.83 0.98
C VAL A 46 -11.63 9.94 2.12
N ILE A 47 -10.96 8.86 1.83
CA ILE A 47 -10.51 7.87 2.81
C ILE A 47 -9.01 7.66 2.62
N GLY A 48 -8.22 8.09 3.59
CA GLY A 48 -6.79 7.82 3.64
C GLY A 48 -6.52 6.53 4.40
N THR A 49 -5.92 5.55 3.73
CA THR A 49 -5.46 4.30 4.35
C THR A 49 -3.94 4.33 4.53
N ASP A 50 -3.38 3.29 5.13
CA ASP A 50 -1.92 3.08 5.20
C ASP A 50 -1.29 2.77 3.83
N LYS A 51 -2.11 2.46 2.81
CA LYS A 51 -1.65 2.03 1.48
C LYS A 51 -2.18 2.90 0.35
N PHE A 52 -3.38 3.45 0.49
CA PHE A 52 -4.09 4.14 -0.58
C PHE A 52 -4.78 5.40 -0.10
N LEU A 53 -4.95 6.33 -1.02
CA LEU A 53 -5.85 7.47 -0.90
C LEU A 53 -7.03 7.22 -1.83
N LEU A 54 -8.21 7.03 -1.27
CA LEU A 54 -9.41 6.64 -1.99
C LEU A 54 -10.47 7.73 -1.91
N VAL A 55 -11.27 7.86 -2.96
CA VAL A 55 -12.46 8.71 -2.98
C VAL A 55 -13.70 7.86 -3.24
N TYR A 56 -14.66 7.95 -2.34
CA TYR A 56 -15.99 7.39 -2.54
C TYR A 56 -16.90 8.44 -3.14
N TYR A 57 -17.47 8.13 -4.30
CA TYR A 57 -18.43 8.97 -5.01
C TYR A 57 -19.45 8.10 -5.74
N ASP A 58 -20.73 8.43 -5.62
CA ASP A 58 -21.85 7.79 -6.31
C ASP A 58 -21.88 6.25 -6.23
N GLY A 59 -21.54 5.70 -5.07
CA GLY A 59 -21.58 4.25 -4.84
C GLY A 59 -20.27 3.50 -5.15
N GLU A 60 -19.30 4.16 -5.74
CA GLU A 60 -18.04 3.56 -6.18
C GLU A 60 -16.83 4.16 -5.45
N LEU A 61 -15.77 3.35 -5.35
CA LEU A 61 -14.46 3.77 -4.81
C LEU A 61 -13.47 3.99 -5.95
N TYR A 62 -12.85 5.15 -5.94
CA TYR A 62 -11.81 5.54 -6.88
C TYR A 62 -10.47 5.66 -6.16
N ASP A 63 -9.44 5.04 -6.71
CA ASP A 63 -8.07 5.20 -6.24
C ASP A 63 -7.46 6.47 -6.84
N ILE A 64 -7.07 7.39 -5.97
CA ILE A 64 -6.41 8.65 -6.33
C ILE A 64 -5.04 8.78 -5.69
N THR A 65 -4.47 7.66 -5.24
CA THR A 65 -3.16 7.64 -4.60
C THR A 65 -2.10 8.22 -5.53
N PRO A 66 -1.32 9.19 -5.08
CA PRO A 66 -0.24 9.75 -5.88
C PRO A 66 0.78 8.67 -6.27
N LEU A 67 1.28 8.77 -7.49
CA LEU A 67 2.31 7.90 -8.01
C LEU A 67 3.68 8.57 -7.89
N GLY A 68 4.68 7.81 -7.49
CA GLY A 68 6.07 8.21 -7.50
C GLY A 68 6.68 8.14 -8.90
N ASN A 69 7.99 8.32 -9.00
CA ASN A 69 8.71 8.26 -10.27
C ASN A 69 8.75 6.83 -10.80
N ALA A 70 8.37 6.67 -12.07
CA ALA A 70 8.41 5.37 -12.72
C ALA A 70 9.86 4.87 -12.92
N LEU A 71 10.12 3.65 -12.52
CA LEU A 71 11.35 2.91 -12.74
C LEU A 71 11.21 2.12 -14.03
N SER A 72 11.73 2.64 -15.13
CA SER A 72 11.69 1.99 -16.44
C SER A 72 12.81 0.98 -16.62
N SER A 73 12.62 0.04 -17.55
CA SER A 73 13.64 -0.95 -17.94
C SER A 73 14.17 -1.80 -16.77
N CYS A 74 13.29 -2.16 -15.84
CA CYS A 74 13.61 -3.15 -14.83
C CYS A 74 13.66 -4.53 -15.48
N THR A 75 14.60 -5.39 -15.07
CA THR A 75 14.66 -6.78 -15.57
C THR A 75 14.01 -7.74 -14.59
N ILE A 76 13.56 -8.87 -15.12
CA ILE A 76 12.80 -9.88 -14.39
C ILE A 76 13.61 -11.17 -14.30
N THR A 77 13.60 -11.78 -13.12
CA THR A 77 14.17 -13.11 -12.89
C THR A 77 13.16 -13.99 -12.17
N THR A 78 12.96 -15.21 -12.67
CA THR A 78 12.08 -16.21 -12.10
C THR A 78 12.81 -17.48 -11.73
N VAL A 79 12.28 -18.21 -10.75
CA VAL A 79 12.77 -19.52 -10.34
C VAL A 79 11.65 -20.53 -10.55
N SER A 80 11.95 -21.66 -11.22
CA SER A 80 10.96 -22.70 -11.47
C SER A 80 10.34 -23.21 -10.18
N GLY A 81 9.02 -23.36 -10.16
CA GLY A 81 8.27 -23.80 -9.00
C GLY A 81 8.08 -22.75 -7.90
N SER A 82 8.53 -21.51 -8.10
CA SER A 82 8.40 -20.43 -7.13
C SER A 82 7.47 -19.32 -7.64
N ALA A 83 6.65 -18.76 -6.74
CA ALA A 83 5.85 -17.58 -7.00
C ALA A 83 6.65 -16.27 -6.80
N SER A 84 7.86 -16.37 -6.23
CA SER A 84 8.72 -15.21 -6.01
C SER A 84 9.38 -14.79 -7.33
N VAL A 85 9.20 -13.52 -7.68
CA VAL A 85 9.79 -12.91 -8.86
C VAL A 85 10.74 -11.81 -8.42
N THR A 86 11.99 -11.89 -8.83
CA THR A 86 12.99 -10.87 -8.53
C THR A 86 12.99 -9.84 -9.65
N ILE A 87 12.88 -8.58 -9.26
CA ILE A 87 12.97 -7.43 -10.14
C ILE A 87 14.29 -6.72 -9.86
N THR A 88 15.06 -6.47 -10.92
CA THR A 88 16.37 -5.80 -10.83
C THR A 88 16.29 -4.41 -11.45
N LYS A 89 16.68 -3.41 -10.68
CA LYS A 89 16.80 -2.00 -11.09
C LYS A 89 17.84 -1.31 -10.22
N ASN A 90 18.84 -0.72 -10.82
CA ASN A 90 19.88 0.00 -10.08
C ASN A 90 19.26 1.13 -9.23
N SER A 91 19.60 1.14 -7.95
CA SER A 91 19.19 2.16 -6.98
C SER A 91 17.68 2.42 -6.99
N HIS A 92 16.90 1.35 -6.90
CA HIS A 92 15.42 1.41 -7.03
C HIS A 92 14.74 2.21 -5.91
N GLY A 93 15.36 2.35 -4.73
CA GLY A 93 14.84 3.18 -3.62
C GLY A 93 13.57 2.65 -2.94
N LEU A 94 13.11 1.44 -3.30
CA LEU A 94 11.92 0.83 -2.71
C LEU A 94 12.26 0.14 -1.39
N SER A 95 11.24 0.02 -0.54
CA SER A 95 11.27 -0.70 0.74
C SER A 95 10.30 -1.88 0.73
N ALA A 96 10.55 -2.87 1.59
CA ALA A 96 9.59 -3.95 1.79
C ALA A 96 8.26 -3.38 2.31
N GLY A 97 7.16 -3.80 1.69
CA GLY A 97 5.82 -3.28 1.99
C GLY A 97 5.31 -2.22 1.01
N ASP A 98 6.18 -1.57 0.23
CA ASP A 98 5.76 -0.61 -0.78
C ASP A 98 4.82 -1.24 -1.81
N ILE A 99 3.85 -0.45 -2.27
CA ILE A 99 2.95 -0.86 -3.35
C ILE A 99 3.46 -0.29 -4.66
N VAL A 100 3.50 -1.14 -5.67
CA VAL A 100 3.98 -0.79 -7.01
C VAL A 100 2.97 -1.20 -8.07
N LEU A 101 2.76 -0.32 -9.04
CA LEU A 101 2.02 -0.61 -10.26
C LEU A 101 2.99 -1.05 -11.34
N MET A 102 2.70 -2.16 -11.98
CA MET A 102 3.50 -2.66 -13.09
C MET A 102 2.85 -2.40 -14.44
N SER A 103 3.67 -2.08 -15.42
CA SER A 103 3.23 -1.78 -16.79
C SER A 103 4.32 -2.04 -17.81
N SER A 104 3.91 -2.08 -19.09
CA SER A 104 4.83 -2.21 -20.24
C SER A 104 5.78 -3.42 -20.11
N THR A 105 5.22 -4.56 -19.72
CA THR A 105 5.98 -5.77 -19.44
C THR A 105 6.36 -6.51 -20.72
N THR A 106 7.63 -6.85 -20.84
CA THR A 106 8.13 -7.91 -21.72
C THR A 106 8.84 -8.95 -20.86
N LEU A 107 8.51 -10.21 -21.05
CA LEU A 107 9.03 -11.29 -20.23
C LEU A 107 10.19 -12.01 -20.93
N PRO A 108 11.21 -12.48 -20.18
CA PRO A 108 12.15 -13.45 -20.71
C PRO A 108 11.41 -14.76 -21.03
N SER A 109 11.90 -15.48 -22.06
CA SER A 109 11.30 -16.77 -22.43
C SER A 109 11.44 -17.81 -21.34
N GLY A 110 10.41 -18.64 -21.18
CA GLY A 110 10.44 -19.79 -20.26
C GLY A 110 9.95 -19.51 -18.85
N THR A 111 9.44 -18.32 -18.53
CA THR A 111 8.89 -18.01 -17.20
C THR A 111 7.60 -18.75 -16.90
N GLY A 112 6.79 -19.02 -17.92
CA GLY A 112 5.43 -19.55 -17.79
C GLY A 112 4.37 -18.49 -17.43
N TYR A 113 4.78 -17.23 -17.29
CA TYR A 113 3.87 -16.10 -17.10
C TYR A 113 3.55 -15.43 -18.43
N SER A 114 2.44 -14.73 -18.47
CA SER A 114 2.04 -13.79 -19.53
C SER A 114 2.26 -12.35 -19.09
N THR A 115 2.33 -11.43 -20.03
CA THR A 115 2.42 -9.99 -19.71
C THR A 115 1.25 -9.48 -18.91
N SER A 116 0.05 -10.04 -19.14
CA SER A 116 -1.17 -9.73 -18.38
C SER A 116 -1.12 -10.15 -16.91
N ASP A 117 -0.15 -10.99 -16.51
CA ASP A 117 0.06 -11.33 -15.10
C ASP A 117 0.73 -10.19 -14.33
N PHE A 118 1.32 -9.24 -15.06
CA PHE A 118 2.02 -8.08 -14.50
C PHE A 118 1.35 -6.76 -14.87
N ASP A 119 1.02 -6.56 -16.14
CA ASP A 119 0.54 -5.27 -16.65
C ASP A 119 -0.76 -4.82 -16.00
N ASN A 120 -0.76 -3.55 -15.55
CA ASN A 120 -1.86 -2.89 -14.84
C ASN A 120 -2.27 -3.60 -13.55
N LYS A 121 -1.33 -4.32 -12.93
CA LYS A 121 -1.53 -4.94 -11.63
C LYS A 121 -0.68 -4.28 -10.55
N LEU A 122 -1.25 -4.28 -9.35
CA LEU A 122 -0.58 -3.83 -8.14
C LEU A 122 0.11 -5.01 -7.46
N PHE A 123 1.35 -4.78 -7.05
CA PHE A 123 2.11 -5.73 -6.26
C PHE A 123 2.64 -5.05 -5.01
N GLN A 124 2.74 -5.82 -3.95
CA GLN A 124 3.49 -5.41 -2.77
C GLN A 124 4.92 -5.93 -2.88
N VAL A 125 5.88 -5.07 -2.61
CA VAL A 125 7.28 -5.48 -2.46
C VAL A 125 7.38 -6.39 -1.24
N THR A 126 7.62 -7.67 -1.49
CA THR A 126 7.68 -8.69 -0.42
C THR A 126 8.96 -8.54 0.40
N SER A 127 10.08 -8.32 -0.28
CA SER A 127 11.39 -8.10 0.35
C SER A 127 12.31 -7.31 -0.58
N VAL A 128 13.28 -6.64 0.01
CA VAL A 128 14.38 -5.98 -0.70
C VAL A 128 15.63 -6.78 -0.38
N THR A 129 16.25 -7.35 -1.41
CA THR A 129 17.47 -8.17 -1.27
C THR A 129 18.69 -7.27 -1.12
N ASP A 130 18.75 -6.22 -1.92
CA ASP A 130 19.81 -5.21 -1.93
C ASP A 130 19.32 -3.93 -2.62
N VAL A 131 20.19 -2.92 -2.75
CA VAL A 131 19.89 -1.62 -3.37
C VAL A 131 19.40 -1.71 -4.83
N ASN A 132 19.65 -2.83 -5.51
CA ASN A 132 19.32 -3.04 -6.92
C ASN A 132 18.26 -4.12 -7.14
N ASN A 133 17.93 -4.93 -6.13
CA ASN A 133 17.06 -6.08 -6.28
C ASN A 133 15.95 -6.10 -5.22
N PHE A 134 14.72 -6.26 -5.68
CA PHE A 134 13.56 -6.49 -4.82
C PHE A 134 12.71 -7.64 -5.35
N VAL A 135 11.89 -8.21 -4.48
CA VAL A 135 11.07 -9.38 -4.75
C VAL A 135 9.61 -9.02 -4.61
N ILE A 136 8.82 -9.50 -5.56
CA ILE A 136 7.35 -9.53 -5.48
C ILE A 136 6.87 -10.98 -5.48
N THR A 137 5.63 -11.20 -5.06
CA THR A 137 5.02 -12.53 -5.08
C THR A 137 3.86 -12.55 -6.06
N GLN A 138 3.90 -13.46 -7.00
CA GLN A 138 2.83 -13.74 -7.95
C GLN A 138 1.76 -14.66 -7.34
N SER A 139 0.58 -14.71 -7.95
CA SER A 139 -0.53 -15.58 -7.54
C SER A 139 -0.30 -17.04 -7.90
N SER A 140 0.60 -17.33 -8.84
CA SER A 140 0.95 -18.69 -9.30
C SER A 140 2.47 -18.86 -9.36
N ASN A 141 2.94 -20.10 -9.37
CA ASN A 141 4.36 -20.38 -9.50
C ASN A 141 4.82 -20.26 -10.95
N ALA A 142 6.05 -19.79 -11.15
CA ALA A 142 6.71 -19.84 -12.43
C ALA A 142 6.93 -21.30 -12.87
N THR A 143 6.66 -21.62 -14.12
CA THR A 143 6.89 -22.96 -14.67
C THR A 143 8.32 -23.20 -15.05
N GLY A 144 9.13 -22.13 -15.19
CA GLY A 144 10.54 -22.23 -15.51
C GLY A 144 11.38 -21.14 -14.85
N ALA A 145 12.69 -21.42 -14.78
CA ALA A 145 13.69 -20.43 -14.38
C ALA A 145 14.10 -19.64 -15.61
N ALA A 146 14.04 -18.31 -15.52
CA ALA A 146 14.40 -17.42 -16.61
C ALA A 146 14.91 -16.08 -16.08
N GLY A 147 15.78 -15.42 -16.83
CA GLY A 147 16.33 -14.11 -16.53
C GLY A 147 17.74 -14.16 -15.91
N PRO A 148 18.30 -12.98 -15.57
CA PRO A 148 17.67 -11.66 -15.72
C PRO A 148 17.42 -11.30 -17.18
N GLY A 149 16.22 -10.78 -17.47
CA GLY A 149 15.83 -10.43 -18.83
C GLY A 149 14.46 -9.78 -18.91
N GLY A 150 14.00 -9.56 -20.13
CA GLY A 150 12.78 -8.79 -20.36
C GLY A 150 12.91 -7.33 -19.95
N SER A 151 11.79 -6.66 -19.86
CA SER A 151 11.69 -5.26 -19.39
C SER A 151 10.32 -5.04 -18.75
N ILE A 152 10.29 -4.32 -17.64
CA ILE A 152 9.06 -3.91 -16.98
C ILE A 152 9.23 -2.50 -16.42
N THR A 153 8.17 -1.73 -16.46
CA THR A 153 8.09 -0.43 -15.79
C THR A 153 7.39 -0.62 -14.46
N VAL A 154 8.04 -0.18 -13.40
CA VAL A 154 7.55 -0.26 -12.03
C VAL A 154 7.32 1.16 -11.52
N THR A 155 6.07 1.50 -11.20
CA THR A 155 5.69 2.81 -10.67
C THR A 155 5.28 2.65 -9.21
N PRO A 156 6.06 3.17 -8.26
CA PRO A 156 5.69 3.09 -6.84
C PRO A 156 4.51 4.01 -6.54
N TYR A 157 3.68 3.59 -5.60
CA TYR A 157 2.67 4.42 -4.97
C TYR A 157 3.29 5.23 -3.84
N GLU A 158 2.90 6.48 -3.70
CA GLU A 158 3.25 7.27 -2.50
C GLU A 158 2.40 6.75 -1.33
N VAL A 159 3.08 6.22 -0.33
CA VAL A 159 2.44 5.63 0.86
C VAL A 159 2.70 6.48 2.11
N VAL A 160 1.92 6.25 3.15
CA VAL A 160 1.96 7.02 4.42
C VAL A 160 3.21 6.70 5.26
N GLY A 161 4.30 6.34 4.62
CA GLY A 161 5.57 6.01 5.25
C GLY A 161 5.66 4.56 5.76
N PRO A 162 6.84 4.12 6.16
CA PRO A 162 7.06 2.76 6.63
C PRO A 162 6.35 2.53 7.98
N GLN A 163 5.87 1.30 8.17
CA GLN A 163 5.27 0.88 9.45
C GLN A 163 6.34 0.58 10.51
N THR A 164 7.54 0.28 10.08
CA THR A 164 8.68 -0.03 10.95
C THR A 164 9.92 0.70 10.49
N GLN A 165 10.74 1.06 11.43
CA GLN A 165 12.07 1.61 11.17
C GLN A 165 13.11 0.73 11.84
N THR A 166 14.25 0.54 11.19
CA THR A 166 15.41 -0.07 11.85
C THR A 166 15.96 0.93 12.84
N SER A 167 15.84 0.62 14.13
CA SER A 167 16.44 1.46 15.16
C SER A 167 17.93 1.22 15.22
N GLY A 168 18.67 2.32 15.27
CA GLY A 168 20.08 2.29 15.62
C GLY A 168 20.32 1.97 17.09
N TYR A 169 21.52 2.20 17.53
CA TYR A 169 21.95 1.99 18.92
C TYR A 169 21.28 3.00 19.87
N GLY A 170 20.85 2.54 21.04
CA GLY A 170 20.31 3.42 22.08
C GLY A 170 19.54 2.69 23.18
N TRP A 171 19.15 3.42 24.20
CA TRP A 171 18.31 2.94 25.29
C TRP A 171 16.91 2.60 24.75
N GLY A 172 16.42 1.38 25.03
CA GLY A 172 15.09 0.93 24.59
C GLY A 172 15.04 0.32 23.19
N THR A 173 16.18 0.15 22.51
CA THR A 173 16.22 -0.42 21.14
C THR A 173 16.27 -1.94 21.10
N ASN A 174 16.36 -2.63 22.23
CA ASN A 174 16.32 -4.09 22.31
C ASN A 174 15.89 -4.54 23.72
N THR A 175 15.60 -5.84 23.87
CA THR A 175 15.27 -6.46 25.17
C THR A 175 16.42 -6.32 26.15
N TRP A 176 16.10 -5.92 27.39
CA TRP A 176 17.06 -5.85 28.50
C TRP A 176 17.73 -7.21 28.74
N GLY A 177 19.02 -7.23 28.85
CA GLY A 177 19.79 -8.44 29.18
C GLY A 177 20.24 -9.29 27.99
N ASN A 178 20.09 -8.81 26.76
CA ASN A 178 20.38 -9.59 25.56
C ASN A 178 21.80 -9.49 25.02
N SER A 179 22.70 -8.74 25.71
CA SER A 179 24.10 -8.65 25.33
C SER A 179 24.98 -8.32 26.55
N THR A 180 26.28 -8.63 26.46
CA THR A 180 27.27 -8.26 27.46
C THR A 180 27.56 -6.76 27.42
N TRP A 181 27.94 -6.18 28.58
CA TRP A 181 28.36 -4.79 28.66
C TRP A 181 29.52 -4.50 27.67
N GLY A 182 29.31 -3.49 26.83
CA GLY A 182 30.29 -3.10 25.81
C GLY A 182 30.05 -3.72 24.42
N THR A 183 29.08 -4.59 24.27
CA THR A 183 28.66 -5.10 22.93
C THR A 183 27.50 -4.27 22.38
N ALA A 184 27.68 -3.72 21.19
CA ALA A 184 26.64 -2.97 20.54
C ALA A 184 25.43 -3.89 20.28
N SER A 185 24.21 -3.41 20.58
CA SER A 185 22.98 -4.10 20.25
C SER A 185 22.88 -4.29 18.72
N THR A 186 22.44 -5.47 18.31
CA THR A 186 22.05 -5.67 16.90
C THR A 186 20.86 -4.81 16.57
N THR A 187 20.82 -4.30 15.33
CA THR A 187 19.70 -3.49 14.84
C THR A 187 18.37 -4.23 15.01
N SER A 188 17.43 -3.61 15.68
CA SER A 188 16.05 -4.11 15.82
C SER A 188 15.09 -3.22 15.04
N SER A 189 14.02 -3.79 14.53
CA SER A 189 12.95 -2.99 13.95
C SER A 189 12.06 -2.45 15.06
N VAL A 190 11.79 -1.16 15.04
CA VAL A 190 10.83 -0.49 15.93
C VAL A 190 9.58 -0.18 15.14
N ILE A 191 8.43 -0.48 15.74
CA ILE A 191 7.14 -0.07 15.16
C ILE A 191 7.03 1.44 15.30
N LEU A 192 6.85 2.12 14.19
CA LEU A 192 6.62 3.57 14.17
C LEU A 192 5.17 3.88 14.50
N GLU A 193 4.92 5.07 15.02
CA GLU A 193 3.57 5.60 15.07
C GLU A 193 2.98 5.59 13.65
N PRO A 194 1.69 5.21 13.52
CA PRO A 194 1.04 5.17 12.21
C PRO A 194 1.11 6.53 11.53
N GLY A 195 1.66 6.59 10.33
CA GLY A 195 1.55 7.78 9.48
C GLY A 195 0.08 8.09 9.22
N LEU A 196 -0.28 9.37 9.22
CA LEU A 196 -1.63 9.84 8.99
C LEU A 196 -1.67 10.73 7.76
N TRP A 197 -2.76 10.63 7.01
CA TRP A 197 -3.13 11.63 6.03
C TRP A 197 -3.71 12.84 6.77
N SER A 198 -3.32 14.03 6.38
CA SER A 198 -4.04 15.27 6.70
C SER A 198 -4.86 15.63 5.47
N LEU A 199 -6.17 15.62 5.61
CA LEU A 199 -7.12 15.80 4.51
C LEU A 199 -7.95 17.03 4.77
N ASP A 200 -8.03 17.92 3.76
CA ASP A 200 -8.91 19.07 3.76
C ASP A 200 -9.29 19.42 2.31
N ASN A 201 -10.17 20.38 2.11
CA ASN A 201 -10.54 20.82 0.78
C ASN A 201 -10.53 22.35 0.66
N PHE A 202 -10.11 22.86 -0.48
CA PHE A 202 -10.24 24.24 -0.87
C PHE A 202 -11.22 24.34 -2.05
N GLY A 203 -12.46 24.65 -1.76
CA GLY A 203 -13.53 24.60 -2.76
C GLY A 203 -13.71 23.18 -3.31
N GLN A 204 -13.41 22.98 -4.59
CA GLN A 204 -13.49 21.68 -5.27
C GLN A 204 -12.18 20.88 -5.26
N VAL A 205 -11.10 21.47 -4.77
CA VAL A 205 -9.77 20.86 -4.77
C VAL A 205 -9.54 20.16 -3.44
N LEU A 206 -9.28 18.86 -3.48
CA LEU A 206 -8.81 18.11 -2.32
C LEU A 206 -7.36 18.44 -2.05
N ILE A 207 -7.05 18.73 -0.79
CA ILE A 207 -5.69 18.86 -0.28
C ILE A 207 -5.41 17.66 0.60
N ALA A 208 -4.42 16.88 0.22
CA ALA A 208 -4.00 15.70 0.97
C ALA A 208 -2.49 15.77 1.21
N THR A 209 -2.10 15.68 2.47
CA THR A 209 -0.71 15.72 2.89
C THR A 209 -0.41 14.53 3.79
N ILE A 210 0.76 13.94 3.61
CA ILE A 210 1.28 12.90 4.48
C ILE A 210 2.27 13.53 5.46
N ALA A 211 2.23 13.16 6.73
CA ALA A 211 3.22 13.62 7.71
C ALA A 211 4.64 13.28 7.20
N ASN A 212 5.48 14.31 7.07
CA ASN A 212 6.84 14.25 6.49
C ASN A 212 6.90 13.80 5.01
N GLY A 213 5.78 13.81 4.30
CA GLY A 213 5.69 13.49 2.89
C GLY A 213 5.48 14.72 2.00
N LYS A 214 5.23 14.44 0.71
CA LYS A 214 4.83 15.46 -0.27
C LYS A 214 3.35 15.84 -0.07
N THR A 215 3.02 17.06 -0.43
CA THR A 215 1.64 17.58 -0.47
C THR A 215 1.11 17.55 -1.87
#